data_c323de42d37a9b28634181461d4d5312
#
_entry.id   c323de42d37a9b28634181461d4d5312
#
_cell.length_a   1.000
_cell.length_b   1.000
_cell.length_c   1.000
_cell.angle_alpha   90.00
_cell.angle_beta   90.00
_cell.angle_gamma   90.00
#
_symmetry.space_group_name_H-M   'P 1'
#
loop_
_entity.id
_entity.type
_entity.pdbx_description
1 polymer ?
#
loop_
_entity_poly.entity_id
_entity_poly.type
_entity_poly.pdbx_seq_one_letter_code
_entity_poly.pdbx_strand_id
1 'polypeptide(L)'
;MYDDKNEIVGINIFNFSKYDSEIKSGYLKLDEKLAKLIKEIVNVDLSKYIGVNNFKVGKVIECEDIAKTHLHKTVVDVGNQKLNIICGAKNCRKDLKVVVATIGAILPNGSMIKEGMLLNNKSFGMLCSAKELNIKNKFNTEGIIELDDSYQVGDNFNDLYNS
;
A
#
# COMPACT_ATOMS: atom_id res chain seq x y z
N MET A 1 -10.27 10.85 13.46
CA MET A 1 -8.92 11.42 13.47
C MET A 1 -8.83 12.40 12.32
N TYR A 2 -8.27 13.57 12.57
CA TYR A 2 -8.14 14.65 11.58
C TYR A 2 -6.68 15.08 11.52
N ASP A 3 -6.24 15.57 10.36
CA ASP A 3 -4.92 16.19 10.18
C ASP A 3 -4.96 17.69 10.52
N ASP A 4 -3.83 18.39 10.35
CA ASP A 4 -3.68 19.81 10.61
C ASP A 4 -4.52 20.71 9.67
N LYS A 5 -5.07 20.14 8.59
CA LYS A 5 -5.98 20.80 7.63
C LYS A 5 -7.44 20.48 7.89
N ASN A 6 -7.73 19.80 9.01
CA ASN A 6 -9.07 19.31 9.38
C ASN A 6 -9.66 18.29 8.39
N GLU A 7 -8.78 17.56 7.67
CA GLU A 7 -9.17 16.44 6.81
C GLU A 7 -9.19 15.13 7.61
N ILE A 8 -10.13 14.23 7.29
CA ILE A 8 -10.24 12.93 7.94
C ILE A 8 -9.09 12.05 7.46
N VAL A 9 -8.21 11.66 8.38
CA VAL A 9 -7.09 10.74 8.12
C VAL A 9 -7.35 9.32 8.61
N GLY A 10 -8.41 9.10 9.37
CA GLY A 10 -8.80 7.79 9.82
C GLY A 10 -9.99 7.80 10.75
N ILE A 11 -10.69 6.67 10.81
CA ILE A 11 -11.85 6.42 11.67
C ILE A 11 -11.65 5.05 12.33
N ASN A 12 -11.84 4.99 13.65
CA ASN A 12 -11.92 3.75 14.40
C ASN A 12 -13.36 3.53 14.85
N ILE A 13 -13.96 2.43 14.42
CA ILE A 13 -15.30 2.02 14.84
C ILE A 13 -15.17 0.76 15.67
N PHE A 14 -15.47 0.85 16.97
CA PHE A 14 -15.40 -0.29 17.87
C PHE A 14 -16.69 -1.12 17.80
N ASN A 15 -16.54 -2.43 17.98
CA ASN A 15 -17.67 -3.38 17.94
C ASN A 15 -18.45 -3.34 16.61
N PHE A 16 -17.76 -3.15 15.49
CA PHE A 16 -18.38 -3.00 14.17
C PHE A 16 -19.25 -4.21 13.79
N SER A 17 -18.91 -5.41 14.29
CA SER A 17 -19.73 -6.64 14.11
C SER A 17 -21.16 -6.55 14.62
N LYS A 18 -21.49 -5.55 15.44
CA LYS A 18 -22.90 -5.27 15.83
C LYS A 18 -23.72 -4.68 14.69
N TYR A 19 -23.08 -4.06 13.73
CA TYR A 19 -23.71 -3.39 12.58
C TYR A 19 -23.63 -4.24 11.31
N ASP A 20 -22.56 -5.05 11.19
CA ASP A 20 -22.38 -6.02 10.12
C ASP A 20 -21.74 -7.28 10.69
N SER A 21 -22.56 -8.33 10.91
CA SER A 21 -22.11 -9.60 11.47
C SER A 21 -21.31 -10.46 10.48
N GLU A 22 -21.37 -10.15 9.19
CA GLU A 22 -20.68 -10.88 8.13
C GLU A 22 -19.32 -10.27 7.79
N ILE A 23 -18.95 -9.15 8.44
CA ILE A 23 -17.69 -8.47 8.17
C ILE A 23 -16.50 -9.37 8.50
N LYS A 24 -15.59 -9.50 7.54
CA LYS A 24 -14.38 -10.32 7.68
C LYS A 24 -13.23 -9.48 8.21
N SER A 25 -12.31 -10.14 8.92
CA SER A 25 -11.03 -9.52 9.29
C SER A 25 -10.12 -9.38 8.08
N GLY A 26 -9.32 -8.31 8.04
CA GLY A 26 -8.36 -8.04 6.97
C GLY A 26 -8.65 -6.73 6.25
N TYR A 27 -8.06 -6.58 5.08
CA TYR A 27 -8.36 -5.45 4.21
C TYR A 27 -9.74 -5.59 3.59
N LEU A 28 -10.53 -4.55 3.72
CA LEU A 28 -11.84 -4.44 3.07
C LEU A 28 -11.78 -3.30 2.07
N LYS A 29 -12.32 -3.55 0.88
CA LYS A 29 -12.51 -2.49 -0.10
C LYS A 29 -13.65 -1.59 0.37
N LEU A 30 -13.41 -0.29 0.45
CA LEU A 30 -14.47 0.67 0.68
C LEU A 30 -15.33 0.76 -0.58
N ASP A 31 -16.51 0.16 -0.53
CA ASP A 31 -17.55 0.25 -1.55
C ASP A 31 -18.69 1.17 -1.09
N GLU A 32 -19.69 1.35 -1.92
CA GLU A 32 -20.86 2.18 -1.63
C GLU A 32 -21.66 1.66 -0.42
N LYS A 33 -21.78 0.32 -0.28
CA LYS A 33 -22.51 -0.31 0.83
C LYS A 33 -21.83 -0.01 2.16
N LEU A 34 -20.51 -0.22 2.22
CA LEU A 34 -19.72 0.01 3.43
C LEU A 34 -19.65 1.52 3.76
N ALA A 35 -19.47 2.38 2.77
CA ALA A 35 -19.47 3.83 2.95
C ALA A 35 -20.80 4.34 3.52
N LYS A 36 -21.92 3.82 3.01
CA LYS A 36 -23.27 4.15 3.51
C LYS A 36 -23.45 3.69 4.96
N LEU A 37 -23.09 2.45 5.27
CA LEU A 37 -23.17 1.92 6.62
C LEU A 37 -22.35 2.74 7.62
N ILE A 38 -21.12 3.11 7.26
CA ILE A 38 -20.27 3.95 8.10
C ILE A 38 -20.90 5.33 8.31
N LYS A 39 -21.49 5.92 7.25
CA LYS A 39 -22.20 7.19 7.36
C LYS A 39 -23.38 7.13 8.32
N GLU A 40 -24.15 6.04 8.33
CA GLU A 40 -25.26 5.81 9.26
C GLU A 40 -24.78 5.67 10.71
N ILE A 41 -23.63 5.02 10.95
CA ILE A 41 -23.09 4.76 12.29
C ILE A 41 -22.47 6.00 12.92
N VAL A 42 -21.62 6.72 12.16
CA VAL A 42 -20.76 7.79 12.72
C VAL A 42 -20.99 9.16 12.07
N ASN A 43 -21.97 9.28 11.17
CA ASN A 43 -22.32 10.50 10.44
C ASN A 43 -21.14 11.13 9.68
N VAL A 44 -20.28 10.29 9.09
CA VAL A 44 -19.12 10.70 8.29
C VAL A 44 -19.28 10.22 6.86
N ASP A 45 -19.21 11.13 5.89
CA ASP A 45 -19.29 10.81 4.48
C ASP A 45 -17.92 10.42 3.92
N LEU A 46 -17.78 9.14 3.53
CA LEU A 46 -16.58 8.58 2.94
C LEU A 46 -16.66 8.39 1.42
N SER A 47 -17.69 8.91 0.76
CA SER A 47 -17.92 8.68 -0.68
C SER A 47 -16.72 9.09 -1.54
N LYS A 48 -16.00 10.14 -1.18
CA LYS A 48 -14.80 10.61 -1.89
C LYS A 48 -13.62 9.62 -1.83
N TYR A 49 -13.65 8.66 -0.92
CA TYR A 49 -12.59 7.66 -0.76
C TYR A 49 -12.94 6.31 -1.41
N ILE A 50 -14.12 6.15 -1.99
CA ILE A 50 -14.50 4.93 -2.70
C ILE A 50 -13.56 4.72 -3.88
N GLY A 51 -12.95 3.54 -3.96
CA GLY A 51 -11.98 3.19 -5.00
C GLY A 51 -10.58 3.76 -4.83
N VAL A 52 -10.33 4.56 -3.79
CA VAL A 52 -8.96 4.99 -3.44
C VAL A 52 -8.18 3.79 -2.92
N ASN A 53 -7.04 3.52 -3.54
CA ASN A 53 -6.13 2.45 -3.13
C ASN A 53 -4.69 2.98 -3.20
N ASN A 54 -4.02 2.96 -2.06
CA ASN A 54 -2.62 3.40 -1.92
C ASN A 54 -1.60 2.28 -2.18
N PHE A 55 -2.06 1.11 -2.65
CA PHE A 55 -1.21 0.03 -3.11
C PHE A 55 -1.32 -0.07 -4.64
N LYS A 56 -0.20 0.13 -5.31
CA LYS A 56 -0.12 0.18 -6.78
C LYS A 56 0.76 -0.91 -7.34
N VAL A 57 0.48 -1.31 -8.56
CA VAL A 57 1.44 -2.05 -9.37
C VAL A 57 2.46 -1.06 -9.92
N GLY A 58 3.73 -1.28 -9.60
CA GLY A 58 4.84 -0.46 -10.11
C GLY A 58 5.84 -1.27 -10.90
N LYS A 59 6.67 -0.58 -11.68
CA LYS A 59 7.85 -1.16 -12.34
C LYS A 59 9.10 -0.43 -11.88
N VAL A 60 10.10 -1.16 -11.42
CA VAL A 60 11.43 -0.62 -11.11
C VAL A 60 12.13 -0.27 -12.42
N ILE A 61 12.27 1.02 -12.71
CA ILE A 61 12.93 1.49 -13.95
C ILE A 61 14.41 1.80 -13.76
N GLU A 62 14.82 2.09 -12.52
CA GLU A 62 16.22 2.25 -12.12
C GLU A 62 16.44 1.56 -10.78
N CYS A 63 17.61 0.93 -10.62
CA CYS A 63 18.01 0.27 -9.37
C CYS A 63 19.53 0.37 -9.23
N GLU A 64 20.00 1.13 -8.25
CA GLU A 64 21.42 1.39 -7.99
C GLU A 64 21.78 0.98 -6.56
N ASP A 65 22.88 0.28 -6.38
CA ASP A 65 23.36 -0.10 -5.06
C ASP A 65 23.89 1.12 -4.29
N ILE A 66 23.51 1.26 -3.04
CA ILE A 66 24.10 2.26 -2.14
C ILE A 66 25.36 1.67 -1.53
N ALA A 67 26.52 2.25 -1.88
CA ALA A 67 27.83 1.75 -1.47
C ALA A 67 27.94 1.47 0.03
N LYS A 68 28.54 0.34 0.38
CA LYS A 68 28.75 -0.14 1.76
C LYS A 68 27.46 -0.46 2.54
N THR A 69 26.36 -0.68 1.85
CA THR A 69 25.07 -1.07 2.46
C THR A 69 24.43 -2.21 1.68
N HIS A 70 23.33 -2.76 2.19
CA HIS A 70 22.47 -3.70 1.46
C HIS A 70 21.27 -3.00 0.80
N LEU A 71 21.30 -1.66 0.73
CA LEU A 71 20.19 -0.85 0.23
C LEU A 71 20.38 -0.52 -1.23
N HIS A 72 19.25 -0.42 -1.91
CA HIS A 72 19.14 0.01 -3.31
C HIS A 72 18.37 1.32 -3.38
N LYS A 73 18.88 2.27 -4.15
CA LYS A 73 18.14 3.45 -4.58
C LYS A 73 17.40 3.10 -5.86
N THR A 74 16.07 3.17 -5.82
CA THR A 74 15.25 2.83 -6.98
C THR A 74 14.43 4.01 -7.46
N VAL A 75 14.15 4.02 -8.78
CA VAL A 75 13.09 4.82 -9.39
C VAL A 75 12.01 3.85 -9.85
N VAL A 76 10.80 4.04 -9.38
CA VAL A 76 9.67 3.14 -9.65
C VAL A 76 8.57 3.90 -10.37
N ASP A 77 8.21 3.41 -11.54
CA ASP A 77 7.06 3.91 -12.30
C ASP A 77 5.78 3.29 -11.74
N VAL A 78 4.82 4.11 -11.34
CA VAL A 78 3.49 3.69 -10.84
C VAL A 78 2.36 4.16 -11.77
N GLY A 79 2.67 4.37 -13.04
CA GLY A 79 1.76 4.75 -14.12
C GLY A 79 1.62 6.25 -14.29
N ASN A 80 1.14 6.95 -13.28
CA ASN A 80 0.92 8.41 -13.33
C ASN A 80 2.10 9.25 -12.85
N GLN A 81 3.08 8.62 -12.19
CA GLN A 81 4.27 9.28 -11.64
C GLN A 81 5.40 8.29 -11.41
N LYS A 82 6.61 8.82 -11.21
CA LYS A 82 7.80 8.06 -10.82
C LYS A 82 8.15 8.40 -9.37
N LEU A 83 8.43 7.38 -8.57
CA LEU A 83 8.73 7.51 -7.16
C LEU A 83 10.18 7.07 -6.90
N ASN A 84 10.93 7.89 -6.15
CA ASN A 84 12.19 7.46 -5.56
C ASN A 84 11.87 6.65 -4.31
N ILE A 85 12.35 5.42 -4.24
CA ILE A 85 12.12 4.51 -3.10
C ILE A 85 13.44 3.84 -2.74
N ILE A 86 13.78 3.81 -1.45
CA ILE A 86 14.92 3.06 -0.94
C ILE A 86 14.44 1.67 -0.54
N CYS A 87 15.07 0.65 -1.10
CA CYS A 87 14.69 -0.74 -0.90
C CYS A 87 15.86 -1.54 -0.33
N GLY A 88 15.59 -2.34 0.72
CA GLY A 88 16.57 -3.23 1.34
C GLY A 88 16.44 -4.69 0.92
N ALA A 89 15.53 -5.01 0.02
CA ALA A 89 15.29 -6.39 -0.39
C ALA A 89 16.35 -6.88 -1.39
N LYS A 90 16.90 -8.05 -1.15
CA LYS A 90 17.96 -8.67 -1.99
C LYS A 90 17.51 -8.96 -3.42
N ASN A 91 16.21 -9.18 -3.63
CA ASN A 91 15.64 -9.45 -4.95
C ASN A 91 15.28 -8.18 -5.73
N CYS A 92 15.53 -6.99 -5.17
CA CYS A 92 15.27 -5.73 -5.86
C CYS A 92 16.21 -5.57 -7.05
N ARG A 93 15.63 -5.32 -8.23
CA ARG A 93 16.40 -5.14 -9.49
C ARG A 93 15.59 -4.34 -10.51
N LYS A 94 16.30 -3.81 -11.49
CA LYS A 94 15.68 -3.13 -12.63
C LYS A 94 14.75 -4.08 -13.40
N ASP A 95 13.71 -3.51 -13.99
CA ASP A 95 12.66 -4.15 -14.80
C ASP A 95 11.69 -5.05 -14.02
N LEU A 96 11.84 -5.18 -12.69
CA LEU A 96 10.93 -5.93 -11.86
C LEU A 96 9.59 -5.21 -11.71
N LYS A 97 8.47 -5.92 -11.90
CA LYS A 97 7.15 -5.45 -11.47
C LYS A 97 6.93 -5.79 -10.00
N VAL A 98 6.44 -4.84 -9.24
CA VAL A 98 6.39 -4.88 -7.78
C VAL A 98 5.10 -4.29 -7.25
N VAL A 99 4.81 -4.58 -5.98
CA VAL A 99 3.74 -3.87 -5.24
C VAL A 99 4.34 -2.68 -4.52
N VAL A 100 3.79 -1.50 -4.77
CA VAL A 100 4.22 -0.24 -4.18
C VAL A 100 3.16 0.27 -3.21
N ALA A 101 3.52 0.39 -1.93
CA ALA A 101 2.76 1.17 -0.97
C ALA A 101 3.15 2.64 -1.11
N THR A 102 2.24 3.47 -1.57
CA THR A 102 2.43 4.92 -1.70
C THR A 102 2.25 5.62 -0.36
N ILE A 103 2.61 6.89 -0.27
CA ILE A 103 2.39 7.69 0.95
C ILE A 103 0.91 7.66 1.32
N GLY A 104 0.62 7.45 2.61
CA GLY A 104 -0.74 7.30 3.14
C GLY A 104 -1.27 5.86 3.15
N ALA A 105 -0.56 4.89 2.55
CA ALA A 105 -0.91 3.48 2.68
C ALA A 105 -0.81 3.03 4.14
N ILE A 106 -1.78 2.23 4.60
CA ILE A 106 -1.77 1.61 5.92
C ILE A 106 -1.45 0.13 5.75
N LEU A 107 -0.41 -0.35 6.38
CA LEU A 107 -0.03 -1.77 6.38
C LEU A 107 -0.92 -2.59 7.34
N PRO A 108 -0.98 -3.94 7.21
CA PRO A 108 -1.74 -4.80 8.12
C PRO A 108 -1.40 -4.64 9.60
N ASN A 109 -0.18 -4.26 9.91
CA ASN A 109 0.28 -4.00 11.28
C ASN A 109 -0.15 -2.62 11.81
N GLY A 110 -0.90 -1.82 11.02
CA GLY A 110 -1.35 -0.48 11.37
C GLY A 110 -0.35 0.64 11.07
N SER A 111 0.85 0.33 10.56
CA SER A 111 1.84 1.36 10.22
C SER A 111 1.44 2.11 8.95
N MET A 112 1.56 3.43 8.98
CA MET A 112 1.31 4.29 7.82
C MET A 112 2.61 4.58 7.07
N ILE A 113 2.57 4.45 5.76
CA ILE A 113 3.68 4.83 4.88
C ILE A 113 3.74 6.34 4.77
N LYS A 114 4.90 6.90 5.13
CA LYS A 114 5.20 8.33 5.09
C LYS A 114 6.44 8.59 4.23
N GLU A 115 6.63 9.84 3.83
CA GLU A 115 7.93 10.26 3.29
C GLU A 115 9.02 9.94 4.32
N GLY A 116 10.06 9.28 3.89
CA GLY A 116 11.21 8.91 4.71
C GLY A 116 12.51 9.46 4.15
N MET A 117 13.53 9.50 4.99
CA MET A 117 14.90 9.79 4.58
C MET A 117 15.83 8.70 5.13
N LEU A 118 16.59 8.06 4.25
CA LEU A 118 17.53 7.02 4.61
C LEU A 118 18.86 7.28 3.91
N LEU A 119 19.95 7.40 4.67
CA LEU A 119 21.29 7.74 4.17
C LEU A 119 21.28 8.95 3.22
N ASN A 120 20.64 10.04 3.63
CA ASN A 120 20.46 11.28 2.86
C ASN A 120 19.69 11.11 1.53
N ASN A 121 19.01 9.98 1.32
CA ASN A 121 18.14 9.76 0.17
C ASN A 121 16.68 9.78 0.62
N LYS A 122 15.86 10.59 -0.05
CA LYS A 122 14.42 10.62 0.19
C LYS A 122 13.75 9.38 -0.41
N SER A 123 12.76 8.85 0.31
CA SER A 123 11.95 7.72 -0.09
C SER A 123 10.46 8.08 -0.01
N PHE A 124 9.73 7.92 -1.10
CA PHE A 124 8.33 8.34 -1.25
C PHE A 124 7.37 7.14 -1.34
N GLY A 125 7.66 6.09 -0.60
CA GLY A 125 6.86 4.87 -0.59
C GLY A 125 7.67 3.68 -0.11
N MET A 126 7.09 2.49 -0.27
CA MET A 126 7.71 1.22 0.09
C MET A 126 7.41 0.16 -0.96
N LEU A 127 8.42 -0.64 -1.32
CA LEU A 127 8.22 -1.87 -2.08
C LEU A 127 7.83 -2.99 -1.10
N CYS A 128 6.68 -3.61 -1.34
CA CYS A 128 6.06 -4.50 -0.35
C CYS A 128 6.48 -5.95 -0.54
N SER A 129 6.71 -6.64 0.57
CA SER A 129 6.78 -8.11 0.63
C SER A 129 5.39 -8.72 0.89
N ALA A 130 5.21 -9.99 0.54
CA ALA A 130 3.98 -10.73 0.86
C ALA A 130 3.73 -10.82 2.37
N LYS A 131 4.81 -10.90 3.16
CA LYS A 131 4.76 -10.93 4.63
C LYS A 131 4.22 -9.62 5.20
N GLU A 132 4.68 -8.46 4.71
CA GLU A 132 4.21 -7.15 5.17
C GLU A 132 2.74 -6.92 4.83
N LEU A 133 2.27 -7.47 3.71
CA LEU A 133 0.87 -7.39 3.29
C LEU A 133 -0.01 -8.52 3.86
N ASN A 134 0.57 -9.42 4.66
CA ASN A 134 -0.12 -10.60 5.22
C ASN A 134 -0.77 -11.49 4.15
N ILE A 135 -0.19 -11.55 2.94
CA ILE A 135 -0.67 -12.39 1.85
C ILE A 135 0.03 -13.75 1.94
N LYS A 136 -0.75 -14.83 1.97
CA LYS A 136 -0.25 -16.20 2.09
C LYS A 136 -0.37 -16.94 0.78
N ASN A 137 0.64 -17.79 0.48
CA ASN A 137 0.59 -18.83 -0.57
C ASN A 137 0.34 -18.34 -2.02
N LYS A 138 0.50 -17.05 -2.31
CA LYS A 138 0.28 -16.53 -3.66
C LYS A 138 1.56 -16.02 -4.34
N PHE A 139 2.47 -15.43 -3.57
CA PHE A 139 3.68 -14.80 -4.08
C PHE A 139 4.94 -15.43 -3.45
N ASN A 140 6.12 -14.99 -3.93
CA ASN A 140 7.39 -15.35 -3.32
C ASN A 140 7.42 -15.01 -1.82
N THR A 141 8.02 -15.89 -1.04
CA THR A 141 8.03 -15.79 0.44
C THR A 141 9.13 -14.88 0.97
N GLU A 142 10.18 -14.64 0.18
CA GLU A 142 11.33 -13.80 0.55
C GLU A 142 11.44 -12.58 -0.35
N GLY A 143 11.87 -11.46 0.24
CA GLY A 143 12.03 -10.19 -0.44
C GLY A 143 10.71 -9.50 -0.79
N ILE A 144 10.77 -8.55 -1.73
CA ILE A 144 9.59 -7.86 -2.25
C ILE A 144 8.81 -8.75 -3.21
N ILE A 145 7.50 -8.54 -3.32
CA ILE A 145 6.62 -9.27 -4.24
C ILE A 145 7.08 -9.04 -5.68
N GLU A 146 7.28 -10.13 -6.41
CA GLU A 146 7.54 -10.15 -7.84
C GLU A 146 6.22 -10.43 -8.59
N LEU A 147 5.76 -9.47 -9.37
CA LEU A 147 4.55 -9.58 -10.17
C LEU A 147 4.89 -10.01 -11.59
N ASP A 148 4.06 -10.85 -12.16
CA ASP A 148 4.16 -11.30 -13.55
C ASP A 148 3.52 -10.30 -14.54
N ASP A 149 3.49 -10.68 -15.83
CA ASP A 149 3.02 -9.81 -16.89
C ASP A 149 1.50 -9.59 -16.93
N SER A 150 0.72 -10.32 -16.16
CA SER A 150 -0.72 -10.11 -16.03
C SER A 150 -1.08 -8.83 -15.30
N TYR A 151 -0.16 -8.31 -14.47
CA TYR A 151 -0.33 -7.05 -13.76
C TYR A 151 0.09 -5.86 -14.60
N GLN A 152 -0.76 -4.82 -14.69
CA GLN A 152 -0.49 -3.61 -15.44
C GLN A 152 0.06 -2.51 -14.52
N VAL A 153 1.15 -1.85 -14.95
CA VAL A 153 1.75 -0.73 -14.20
C VAL A 153 0.75 0.42 -14.07
N GLY A 154 0.59 0.93 -12.86
CA GLY A 154 -0.36 1.99 -12.53
C GLY A 154 -1.68 1.49 -11.97
N ASP A 155 -2.02 0.22 -12.16
CA ASP A 155 -3.24 -0.36 -11.61
C ASP A 155 -3.21 -0.41 -10.07
N ASN A 156 -4.39 -0.43 -9.49
CA ASN A 156 -4.54 -0.75 -8.07
C ASN A 156 -4.16 -2.22 -7.82
N PHE A 157 -3.33 -2.45 -6.82
CA PHE A 157 -3.06 -3.81 -6.38
C PHE A 157 -4.22 -4.30 -5.50
N ASN A 158 -5.06 -5.17 -6.06
CA ASN A 158 -6.31 -5.61 -5.43
C ASN A 158 -6.22 -6.96 -4.72
N ASP A 159 -5.10 -7.68 -4.84
CA ASP A 159 -4.94 -8.99 -4.19
C ASP A 159 -4.91 -8.94 -2.65
N LEU A 160 -4.77 -7.74 -2.08
CA LEU A 160 -4.97 -7.48 -0.65
C LEU A 160 -6.35 -7.90 -0.14
N TYR A 161 -7.37 -7.83 -1.00
CA TYR A 161 -8.77 -8.09 -0.63
C TYR A 161 -9.18 -9.55 -0.84
N ASN A 162 -8.26 -10.36 -1.37
CA ASN A 162 -8.52 -11.76 -1.73
C ASN A 162 -7.77 -12.76 -0.82
N SER A 163 -7.19 -12.29 0.28
CA SER A 163 -6.39 -13.09 1.23
C SER A 163 -7.21 -13.62 2.41
#